data_bb3b9ef876e577584e5b2f6558ec9030
#
_entry.id   bb3b9ef876e577584e5b2f6558ec9030
#
_cell.length_a   1.000
_cell.length_b   1.000
_cell.length_c   1.000
_cell.angle_alpha   90.00
_cell.angle_beta   90.00
_cell.angle_gamma   90.00
#
_symmetry.space_group_name_H-M   'P 1'
#
loop_
_entity.id
_entity.type
_entity.pdbx_description
1 polymer ?
#
loop_
_entity_poly.entity_id
_entity_poly.type
_entity_poly.pdbx_seq_one_letter_code
_entity_poly.pdbx_strand_id
1 'polypeptide(L)'
;MRFLLFFFITALAHSQSVRKYSNEFLNIGVDAAAFGMANAVVATTDDVNAAYWNPAGLVNLEDNEIALMHANYFANIANYDYIGGAMPLDDRSTVALHMIRFGVDDILNTTQLIDEQGNIDYNRISLFSAADYAFTFSYARKMPLQGFSYGANAKVIRRVIGEFANSWGFGFDLGVQFQTENNWKFGAMARDITTTYNAWAINEEEYAKVQGAVEGQNQELPETTEITLPKLQLGFAKMFEIHYDWKIKTEVDLFTRFTQTNDIISTSAVSITPAVGFEVGYIDMIYLRGGMGNFQNTRQLDGTESLGFQPGFGVGFKYKGIHIDYAFTDIGDQSAALYSNVFSLKIDWSLFR
;
A
#
# COMPACT_ATOMS: atom_id res chain seq x y z
N MET A 1 29.21 -44.67 -2.09
CA MET A 1 29.71 -43.35 -1.62
C MET A 1 29.83 -42.46 -2.85
N ARG A 2 28.81 -41.66 -3.14
CA ARG A 2 28.77 -40.74 -4.30
C ARG A 2 29.00 -39.33 -3.79
N PHE A 3 30.13 -38.73 -4.15
CA PHE A 3 30.48 -37.33 -3.92
C PHE A 3 29.65 -36.45 -4.84
N LEU A 4 28.78 -35.60 -4.26
CA LEU A 4 28.16 -34.48 -4.96
C LEU A 4 29.13 -33.30 -4.95
N LEU A 5 29.68 -32.98 -6.13
CA LEU A 5 30.45 -31.76 -6.36
C LEU A 5 29.45 -30.58 -6.46
N PHE A 6 29.43 -29.71 -5.45
CA PHE A 6 28.77 -28.41 -5.54
C PHE A 6 29.67 -27.45 -6.34
N PHE A 7 29.27 -27.15 -7.55
CA PHE A 7 29.90 -26.12 -8.37
C PHE A 7 29.40 -24.73 -7.88
N PHE A 8 30.24 -24.04 -7.13
CA PHE A 8 30.03 -22.62 -6.80
C PHE A 8 30.38 -21.79 -8.03
N ILE A 9 29.36 -21.36 -8.80
CA ILE A 9 29.51 -20.33 -9.81
C ILE A 9 29.50 -19.00 -9.07
N THR A 10 30.68 -18.42 -8.84
CA THR A 10 30.84 -17.02 -8.46
C THR A 10 30.55 -16.17 -9.69
N ALA A 11 29.29 -15.78 -9.89
CA ALA A 11 28.97 -14.69 -10.80
C ALA A 11 29.54 -13.41 -10.20
N LEU A 12 30.53 -12.82 -10.86
CA LEU A 12 30.97 -11.44 -10.64
C LEU A 12 29.81 -10.54 -11.08
N ALA A 13 28.86 -10.31 -10.17
CA ALA A 13 27.83 -9.29 -10.35
C ALA A 13 28.55 -7.94 -10.32
N HIS A 14 28.65 -7.30 -11.46
CA HIS A 14 28.82 -5.85 -11.49
C HIS A 14 27.61 -5.27 -10.80
N SER A 15 27.82 -4.73 -9.61
CA SER A 15 26.80 -4.05 -8.83
C SER A 15 26.42 -2.76 -9.56
N GLN A 16 25.46 -2.86 -10.47
CA GLN A 16 24.66 -1.70 -10.80
C GLN A 16 23.93 -1.31 -9.52
N SER A 17 23.93 -0.05 -9.15
CA SER A 17 23.23 0.45 -7.96
C SER A 17 21.73 0.47 -8.23
N VAL A 18 21.10 -0.70 -8.20
CA VAL A 18 19.65 -0.85 -8.42
C VAL A 18 18.91 -0.05 -7.33
N ARG A 19 17.97 0.81 -7.74
CA ARG A 19 17.11 1.56 -6.81
C ARG A 19 16.27 0.57 -6.00
N LYS A 20 16.38 0.64 -4.66
CA LYS A 20 15.76 -0.32 -3.72
C LYS A 20 14.41 0.15 -3.15
N TYR A 21 13.98 1.35 -3.49
CA TYR A 21 12.74 1.96 -3.01
C TYR A 21 11.84 2.25 -4.20
N SER A 22 11.16 1.22 -4.66
CA SER A 22 10.19 1.30 -5.74
C SER A 22 8.80 0.96 -5.20
N ASN A 23 7.75 1.43 -5.91
CA ASN A 23 6.36 1.10 -5.62
C ASN A 23 5.88 1.56 -4.22
N GLU A 24 6.41 2.67 -3.70
CA GLU A 24 6.01 3.18 -2.38
C GLU A 24 4.52 3.54 -2.29
N PHE A 25 3.85 3.82 -3.41
CA PHE A 25 2.40 4.01 -3.45
C PHE A 25 1.61 2.78 -2.94
N LEU A 26 2.19 1.57 -3.00
CA LEU A 26 1.62 0.35 -2.43
C LEU A 26 1.80 0.24 -0.90
N ASN A 27 2.44 1.19 -0.25
CA ASN A 27 2.62 1.22 1.20
C ASN A 27 1.68 2.21 1.90
N ILE A 28 0.93 3.00 1.13
CA ILE A 28 0.04 4.02 1.66
C ILE A 28 -1.09 3.39 2.50
N GLY A 29 -1.70 2.33 2.00
CA GLY A 29 -2.84 1.68 2.62
C GLY A 29 -4.12 1.85 1.79
N VAL A 30 -5.14 1.08 2.11
CA VAL A 30 -6.48 1.18 1.51
C VAL A 30 -7.53 1.04 2.61
N ASP A 31 -8.75 1.55 2.35
CA ASP A 31 -9.89 1.55 3.26
C ASP A 31 -9.81 2.60 4.38
N ALA A 32 -10.81 3.48 4.42
CA ALA A 32 -10.92 4.51 5.46
C ALA A 32 -11.02 3.90 6.87
N ALA A 33 -11.61 2.70 7.01
CA ALA A 33 -11.64 1.99 8.28
C ALA A 33 -10.22 1.65 8.78
N ALA A 34 -9.35 1.17 7.89
CA ALA A 34 -7.97 0.87 8.22
C ALA A 34 -7.16 2.14 8.54
N PHE A 35 -7.33 3.21 7.77
CA PHE A 35 -6.70 4.51 8.07
C PHE A 35 -7.14 5.06 9.43
N GLY A 36 -8.42 4.89 9.80
CA GLY A 36 -8.93 5.25 11.12
C GLY A 36 -8.20 4.53 12.26
N MET A 37 -7.71 3.33 12.03
CA MET A 37 -6.92 2.52 12.95
C MET A 37 -5.39 2.68 12.75
N ALA A 38 -4.95 3.71 12.02
CA ALA A 38 -3.55 3.93 11.64
C ALA A 38 -2.92 2.70 10.96
N ASN A 39 -3.70 2.00 10.12
CA ASN A 39 -3.33 0.81 9.34
C ASN A 39 -3.04 -0.47 10.19
N ALA A 40 -3.40 -0.48 11.48
CA ALA A 40 -3.28 -1.65 12.34
C ALA A 40 -4.49 -2.58 12.10
N VAL A 41 -4.41 -3.46 11.08
CA VAL A 41 -5.51 -4.33 10.63
C VAL A 41 -5.06 -5.68 10.07
N VAL A 42 -3.77 -6.03 10.14
CA VAL A 42 -3.19 -7.24 9.52
C VAL A 42 -3.79 -8.55 10.08
N ALA A 43 -4.16 -8.55 11.36
CA ALA A 43 -4.78 -9.70 12.01
C ALA A 43 -6.31 -9.70 11.93
N THR A 44 -6.95 -8.53 11.79
CA THR A 44 -8.42 -8.43 11.88
C THR A 44 -9.12 -8.16 10.56
N THR A 45 -8.41 -7.82 9.49
CA THR A 45 -9.02 -7.64 8.18
C THR A 45 -9.76 -8.91 7.75
N ASP A 46 -11.03 -8.79 7.37
CA ASP A 46 -11.95 -9.92 7.13
C ASP A 46 -13.00 -9.64 6.03
N ASP A 47 -12.82 -8.57 5.26
CA ASP A 47 -13.66 -8.12 4.15
C ASP A 47 -12.88 -8.14 2.81
N VAL A 48 -13.44 -7.53 1.75
CA VAL A 48 -12.80 -7.41 0.43
C VAL A 48 -11.44 -6.73 0.48
N ASN A 49 -11.19 -5.81 1.44
CA ASN A 49 -9.93 -5.11 1.60
C ASN A 49 -8.82 -5.99 2.21
N ALA A 50 -9.18 -7.19 2.72
CA ALA A 50 -8.22 -8.21 3.10
C ALA A 50 -7.31 -8.60 1.92
N ALA A 51 -7.78 -8.52 0.69
CA ALA A 51 -6.97 -8.72 -0.51
C ALA A 51 -5.68 -7.87 -0.51
N TYR A 52 -5.74 -6.67 0.06
CA TYR A 52 -4.59 -5.78 0.19
C TYR A 52 -3.84 -5.99 1.52
N TRP A 53 -4.56 -6.04 2.66
CA TRP A 53 -3.93 -6.03 3.99
C TRP A 53 -3.34 -7.38 4.38
N ASN A 54 -4.13 -8.46 4.22
CA ASN A 54 -3.72 -9.84 4.46
C ASN A 54 -4.71 -10.77 3.73
N PRO A 55 -4.35 -11.36 2.59
CA PRO A 55 -5.28 -12.13 1.77
C PRO A 55 -5.89 -13.34 2.52
N ALA A 56 -5.26 -13.82 3.60
CA ALA A 56 -5.82 -14.88 4.43
C ALA A 56 -7.17 -14.50 5.05
N GLY A 57 -7.44 -13.21 5.25
CA GLY A 57 -8.70 -12.70 5.82
C GLY A 57 -9.90 -12.85 4.89
N LEU A 58 -9.69 -12.95 3.57
CA LEU A 58 -10.75 -13.10 2.57
C LEU A 58 -11.68 -14.31 2.82
N VAL A 59 -11.21 -15.34 3.52
CA VAL A 59 -12.02 -16.54 3.82
C VAL A 59 -13.17 -16.27 4.81
N ASN A 60 -13.21 -15.09 5.40
CA ASN A 60 -14.27 -14.66 6.34
C ASN A 60 -15.43 -13.95 5.62
N LEU A 61 -15.30 -13.68 4.32
CA LEU A 61 -16.41 -13.18 3.52
C LEU A 61 -17.54 -14.22 3.46
N GLU A 62 -18.75 -13.77 3.73
CA GLU A 62 -19.96 -14.57 3.59
C GLU A 62 -20.64 -14.38 2.23
N ASP A 63 -20.60 -13.16 1.70
CA ASP A 63 -21.19 -12.76 0.43
C ASP A 63 -20.14 -12.10 -0.49
N ASN A 64 -20.52 -11.88 -1.75
CA ASN A 64 -19.70 -11.09 -2.67
C ASN A 64 -19.67 -9.65 -2.21
N GLU A 65 -18.48 -9.06 -2.13
CA GLU A 65 -18.30 -7.66 -1.76
C GLU A 65 -17.57 -6.86 -2.85
N ILE A 66 -17.93 -5.58 -2.97
CA ILE A 66 -17.22 -4.58 -3.75
C ILE A 66 -16.81 -3.45 -2.80
N ALA A 67 -15.57 -2.97 -2.94
CA ALA A 67 -15.08 -1.79 -2.23
C ALA A 67 -14.58 -0.73 -3.19
N LEU A 68 -14.81 0.52 -2.81
CA LEU A 68 -14.30 1.72 -3.47
C LEU A 68 -13.68 2.62 -2.40
N MET A 69 -12.56 3.25 -2.74
CA MET A 69 -11.95 4.27 -1.90
C MET A 69 -11.40 5.40 -2.76
N HIS A 70 -11.53 6.62 -2.26
CA HIS A 70 -10.90 7.81 -2.82
C HIS A 70 -10.23 8.62 -1.71
N ALA A 71 -9.00 9.08 -1.98
CA ALA A 71 -8.27 9.97 -1.11
C ALA A 71 -7.49 11.02 -1.91
N ASN A 72 -7.55 12.25 -1.44
CA ASN A 72 -6.75 13.35 -1.97
C ASN A 72 -5.50 13.53 -1.12
N TYR A 73 -4.36 13.62 -1.79
CA TYR A 73 -3.05 13.80 -1.18
C TYR A 73 -2.45 15.14 -1.54
N PHE A 74 -1.56 15.66 -0.69
CA PHE A 74 -0.76 16.85 -0.96
C PHE A 74 -1.61 18.04 -1.41
N ALA A 75 -2.67 18.37 -0.65
CA ALA A 75 -3.60 19.46 -0.97
C ALA A 75 -4.24 19.33 -2.36
N ASN A 76 -4.71 18.15 -2.73
CA ASN A 76 -5.33 17.79 -4.02
C ASN A 76 -4.37 17.76 -5.22
N ILE A 77 -3.08 17.67 -5.00
CA ILE A 77 -2.11 17.53 -6.10
C ILE A 77 -2.14 16.08 -6.63
N ALA A 78 -2.25 15.09 -5.74
CA ALA A 78 -2.29 13.68 -6.11
C ALA A 78 -3.59 13.02 -5.67
N ASN A 79 -4.08 12.09 -6.50
CA ASN A 79 -5.26 11.28 -6.25
C ASN A 79 -4.85 9.82 -5.97
N TYR A 80 -5.47 9.20 -4.98
CA TYR A 80 -5.28 7.80 -4.65
C TYR A 80 -6.64 7.10 -4.64
N ASP A 81 -6.82 6.22 -5.62
CA ASP A 81 -8.07 5.52 -5.88
C ASP A 81 -7.89 4.03 -5.70
N TYR A 82 -8.86 3.37 -5.11
CA TYR A 82 -8.91 1.92 -4.96
C TYR A 82 -10.28 1.40 -5.36
N ILE A 83 -10.28 0.29 -6.08
CA ILE A 83 -11.46 -0.52 -6.35
C ILE A 83 -11.11 -1.98 -6.11
N GLY A 84 -11.94 -2.70 -5.39
CA GLY A 84 -11.78 -4.12 -5.11
C GLY A 84 -13.09 -4.88 -5.24
N GLY A 85 -13.01 -6.14 -5.62
CA GLY A 85 -14.12 -7.08 -5.60
C GLY A 85 -13.66 -8.44 -5.10
N ALA A 86 -14.46 -9.08 -4.25
CA ALA A 86 -14.17 -10.39 -3.71
C ALA A 86 -15.40 -11.30 -3.77
N MET A 87 -15.17 -12.60 -3.98
CA MET A 87 -16.22 -13.58 -4.16
C MET A 87 -15.82 -14.91 -3.48
N PRO A 88 -16.60 -15.39 -2.50
CA PRO A 88 -16.48 -16.75 -2.02
C PRO A 88 -16.74 -17.76 -3.15
N LEU A 89 -15.84 -18.72 -3.34
CA LEU A 89 -16.00 -19.82 -4.31
C LEU A 89 -16.71 -21.02 -3.71
N ASP A 90 -16.40 -21.29 -2.45
CA ASP A 90 -16.95 -22.35 -1.63
C ASP A 90 -16.82 -21.96 -0.13
N ASP A 91 -17.27 -22.82 0.79
CA ASP A 91 -17.23 -22.60 2.25
C ASP A 91 -15.80 -22.38 2.82
N ARG A 92 -14.78 -22.61 2.00
CA ARG A 92 -13.39 -22.62 2.42
C ARG A 92 -12.50 -21.67 1.62
N SER A 93 -12.91 -21.28 0.42
CA SER A 93 -12.04 -20.57 -0.54
C SER A 93 -12.70 -19.32 -1.07
N THR A 94 -11.92 -18.26 -1.20
CA THR A 94 -12.36 -16.96 -1.72
C THR A 94 -11.31 -16.43 -2.71
N VAL A 95 -11.78 -15.77 -3.76
CA VAL A 95 -10.95 -15.02 -4.70
C VAL A 95 -11.27 -13.55 -4.63
N ALA A 96 -10.29 -12.72 -4.94
CA ALA A 96 -10.48 -11.28 -5.07
C ALA A 96 -9.62 -10.70 -6.20
N LEU A 97 -10.08 -9.58 -6.72
CA LEU A 97 -9.33 -8.73 -7.66
C LEU A 97 -9.43 -7.30 -7.17
N HIS A 98 -8.30 -6.59 -7.11
CA HIS A 98 -8.31 -5.17 -6.82
C HIS A 98 -7.34 -4.39 -7.70
N MET A 99 -7.64 -3.10 -7.85
CA MET A 99 -6.81 -2.14 -8.54
C MET A 99 -6.58 -0.92 -7.65
N ILE A 100 -5.35 -0.43 -7.65
CA ILE A 100 -4.94 0.83 -7.06
C ILE A 100 -4.47 1.75 -8.19
N ARG A 101 -4.87 3.02 -8.16
CA ARG A 101 -4.28 4.09 -8.96
C ARG A 101 -3.76 5.18 -8.03
N PHE A 102 -2.50 5.56 -8.19
CA PHE A 102 -1.94 6.77 -7.59
C PHE A 102 -1.43 7.65 -8.71
N GLY A 103 -1.90 8.90 -8.78
CA GLY A 103 -1.55 9.75 -9.91
C GLY A 103 -1.62 11.22 -9.65
N VAL A 104 -0.83 11.96 -10.41
CA VAL A 104 -0.86 13.41 -10.53
C VAL A 104 -1.22 13.73 -11.97
N ASP A 105 -2.30 14.44 -12.14
CA ASP A 105 -2.80 14.85 -13.45
C ASP A 105 -2.46 16.34 -13.71
N ASP A 106 -2.55 16.75 -14.95
CA ASP A 106 -2.37 18.16 -15.40
C ASP A 106 -1.00 18.76 -15.04
N ILE A 107 0.07 17.99 -15.10
CA ILE A 107 1.44 18.48 -14.89
C ILE A 107 1.85 19.31 -16.10
N LEU A 108 2.30 20.54 -15.85
CA LEU A 108 2.78 21.45 -16.91
C LEU A 108 4.12 20.96 -17.51
N ASN A 109 4.11 20.65 -18.79
CA ASN A 109 5.33 20.41 -19.54
C ASN A 109 5.84 21.70 -20.14
N THR A 110 6.95 22.20 -19.60
CA THR A 110 7.61 23.44 -20.02
C THR A 110 8.95 23.20 -20.72
N THR A 111 9.25 21.96 -21.11
CA THR A 111 10.54 21.59 -21.72
C THR A 111 10.81 22.30 -23.02
N GLN A 112 9.76 22.73 -23.74
CA GLN A 112 9.85 23.45 -25.00
C GLN A 112 9.47 24.93 -24.89
N LEU A 113 9.34 25.46 -23.66
CA LEU A 113 8.93 26.85 -23.42
C LEU A 113 9.89 27.88 -24.04
N ILE A 114 11.19 27.57 -24.04
CA ILE A 114 12.24 28.44 -24.60
C ILE A 114 12.74 27.83 -25.90
N ASP A 115 12.76 28.61 -26.98
CA ASP A 115 13.28 28.15 -28.26
C ASP A 115 14.83 28.28 -28.32
N GLU A 116 15.45 27.78 -29.40
CA GLU A 116 16.90 27.83 -29.61
C GLU A 116 17.46 29.27 -29.69
N GLN A 117 16.61 30.24 -29.93
CA GLN A 117 16.96 31.66 -29.97
C GLN A 117 16.78 32.37 -28.63
N GLY A 118 16.30 31.66 -27.59
CA GLY A 118 16.06 32.19 -26.25
C GLY A 118 14.72 32.90 -26.09
N ASN A 119 13.79 32.81 -27.05
CA ASN A 119 12.46 33.41 -26.92
C ASN A 119 11.53 32.50 -26.12
N ILE A 120 10.66 33.11 -25.32
CA ILE A 120 9.63 32.38 -24.52
C ILE A 120 8.35 32.32 -25.32
N ASP A 121 7.86 31.09 -25.58
CA ASP A 121 6.58 30.83 -26.25
C ASP A 121 5.66 29.99 -25.33
N TYR A 122 4.72 30.65 -24.68
CA TYR A 122 3.75 30.01 -23.78
C TYR A 122 2.77 29.05 -24.50
N ASN A 123 2.63 29.13 -25.81
CA ASN A 123 1.78 28.22 -26.57
C ASN A 123 2.38 26.80 -26.70
N ARG A 124 3.66 26.64 -26.33
CA ARG A 124 4.36 25.35 -26.30
C ARG A 124 4.21 24.60 -24.98
N ILE A 125 3.52 25.20 -24.02
CA ILE A 125 3.19 24.50 -22.77
C ILE A 125 2.14 23.44 -23.09
N SER A 126 2.44 22.18 -22.75
CA SER A 126 1.51 21.05 -22.81
C SER A 126 1.26 20.49 -21.41
N LEU A 127 0.26 19.62 -21.29
CA LEU A 127 -0.04 18.93 -20.03
C LEU A 127 0.28 17.44 -20.18
N PHE A 128 0.76 16.83 -19.11
CA PHE A 128 0.90 15.39 -19.01
C PHE A 128 0.50 14.89 -17.62
N SER A 129 0.31 13.57 -17.47
CA SER A 129 0.00 12.94 -16.19
C SER A 129 1.09 11.93 -15.84
N ALA A 130 1.35 11.77 -14.55
CA ALA A 130 2.15 10.68 -14.00
C ALA A 130 1.24 9.80 -13.16
N ALA A 131 1.18 8.50 -13.43
CA ALA A 131 0.30 7.59 -12.72
C ALA A 131 0.91 6.20 -12.55
N ASP A 132 0.74 5.66 -11.35
CA ASP A 132 1.11 4.31 -10.95
C ASP A 132 -0.17 3.49 -10.75
N TYR A 133 -0.21 2.31 -11.35
CA TYR A 133 -1.31 1.36 -11.27
C TYR A 133 -0.81 0.04 -10.71
N ALA A 134 -1.59 -0.59 -9.85
CA ALA A 134 -1.35 -1.96 -9.42
C ALA A 134 -2.64 -2.78 -9.54
N PHE A 135 -2.56 -3.90 -10.24
CA PHE A 135 -3.61 -4.89 -10.37
C PHE A 135 -3.21 -6.12 -9.57
N THR A 136 -4.04 -6.55 -8.64
CA THR A 136 -3.73 -7.69 -7.77
C THR A 136 -4.84 -8.71 -7.82
N PHE A 137 -4.49 -9.95 -8.12
CA PHE A 137 -5.34 -11.12 -7.96
C PHE A 137 -4.99 -11.81 -6.65
N SER A 138 -6.01 -12.17 -5.86
CA SER A 138 -5.87 -12.80 -4.55
C SER A 138 -6.64 -14.12 -4.50
N TYR A 139 -6.05 -15.09 -3.82
CA TYR A 139 -6.69 -16.35 -3.47
C TYR A 139 -6.47 -16.65 -2.00
N ALA A 140 -7.53 -17.08 -1.31
CA ALA A 140 -7.47 -17.46 0.10
C ALA A 140 -8.18 -18.77 0.35
N ARG A 141 -7.72 -19.49 1.41
CA ARG A 141 -8.35 -20.76 1.81
C ARG A 141 -8.22 -21.02 3.31
N LYS A 142 -9.30 -21.55 3.91
CA LYS A 142 -9.28 -22.08 5.29
C LYS A 142 -8.48 -23.38 5.34
N MET A 143 -7.57 -23.48 6.29
CA MET A 143 -6.83 -24.73 6.55
C MET A 143 -7.71 -25.79 7.22
N PRO A 144 -7.34 -27.09 7.14
CA PRO A 144 -7.99 -28.12 7.95
C PRO A 144 -7.83 -27.91 9.47
N LEU A 145 -6.78 -27.16 9.88
CA LEU A 145 -6.54 -26.77 11.27
C LEU A 145 -7.49 -25.62 11.63
N GLN A 146 -8.27 -25.81 12.69
CA GLN A 146 -9.30 -24.86 13.14
C GLN A 146 -8.69 -23.48 13.42
N GLY A 147 -9.35 -22.43 12.92
CA GLY A 147 -8.94 -21.04 13.11
C GLY A 147 -7.81 -20.56 12.19
N PHE A 148 -7.17 -21.45 11.40
CA PHE A 148 -6.11 -21.07 10.48
C PHE A 148 -6.60 -20.85 9.05
N SER A 149 -6.11 -19.79 8.43
CA SER A 149 -6.29 -19.50 7.01
C SER A 149 -4.98 -19.02 6.38
N TYR A 150 -4.89 -19.15 5.07
CA TYR A 150 -3.80 -18.61 4.27
C TYR A 150 -4.32 -17.96 3.00
N GLY A 151 -3.54 -17.08 2.43
CA GLY A 151 -3.84 -16.46 1.15
C GLY A 151 -2.57 -16.01 0.44
N ALA A 152 -2.69 -15.77 -0.86
CA ALA A 152 -1.62 -15.31 -1.71
C ALA A 152 -2.13 -14.27 -2.68
N ASN A 153 -1.24 -13.34 -3.05
CA ASN A 153 -1.46 -12.31 -4.06
C ASN A 153 -0.47 -12.48 -5.21
N ALA A 154 -0.95 -12.22 -6.43
CA ALA A 154 -0.12 -11.98 -7.61
C ALA A 154 -0.40 -10.56 -8.10
N LYS A 155 0.65 -9.74 -8.22
CA LYS A 155 0.56 -8.31 -8.55
C LYS A 155 1.19 -8.03 -9.91
N VAL A 156 0.51 -7.19 -10.69
CA VAL A 156 1.05 -6.58 -11.91
C VAL A 156 1.03 -5.06 -11.69
N ILE A 157 2.17 -4.43 -11.85
CA ILE A 157 2.35 -2.99 -11.64
C ILE A 157 2.62 -2.33 -12.98
N ARG A 158 1.94 -1.25 -13.27
CA ARG A 158 2.14 -0.40 -14.44
C ARG A 158 2.37 1.03 -13.99
N ARG A 159 3.51 1.61 -14.38
CA ARG A 159 3.82 3.01 -14.06
C ARG A 159 4.00 3.78 -15.36
N VAL A 160 3.51 4.99 -15.40
CA VAL A 160 3.53 5.85 -16.60
C VAL A 160 3.90 7.27 -16.20
N ILE A 161 4.83 7.87 -16.91
CA ILE A 161 5.23 9.27 -16.73
C ILE A 161 5.06 9.95 -18.09
N GLY A 162 3.86 10.45 -18.37
CA GLY A 162 3.52 11.05 -19.66
C GLY A 162 3.95 10.19 -20.84
N GLU A 163 4.58 10.84 -21.81
CA GLU A 163 5.19 10.19 -22.99
C GLU A 163 6.67 9.83 -22.75
N PHE A 164 7.25 10.23 -21.60
CA PHE A 164 8.69 10.12 -21.34
C PHE A 164 9.14 8.70 -20.98
N ALA A 165 8.37 8.01 -20.11
CA ALA A 165 8.74 6.71 -19.63
C ALA A 165 7.55 5.88 -19.15
N ASN A 166 7.70 4.57 -19.19
CA ASN A 166 6.75 3.66 -18.58
C ASN A 166 7.43 2.40 -18.05
N SER A 167 6.83 1.74 -17.06
CA SER A 167 7.37 0.49 -16.54
C SER A 167 6.31 -0.57 -16.32
N TRP A 168 6.76 -1.81 -16.30
CA TRP A 168 6.01 -2.97 -15.85
C TRP A 168 6.74 -3.65 -14.71
N GLY A 169 5.98 -4.08 -13.70
CA GLY A 169 6.49 -4.81 -12.55
C GLY A 169 5.61 -5.98 -12.18
N PHE A 170 6.20 -6.97 -11.48
CA PHE A 170 5.51 -8.17 -11.01
C PHE A 170 5.97 -8.50 -9.60
N GLY A 171 5.04 -8.92 -8.74
CA GLY A 171 5.33 -9.29 -7.37
C GLY A 171 4.32 -10.28 -6.81
N PHE A 172 4.72 -10.93 -5.70
CA PHE A 172 3.88 -11.88 -4.98
C PHE A 172 3.90 -11.58 -3.49
N ASP A 173 2.75 -11.83 -2.84
CA ASP A 173 2.61 -11.73 -1.39
C ASP A 173 2.02 -13.03 -0.84
N LEU A 174 2.31 -13.30 0.44
CA LEU A 174 1.71 -14.40 1.20
C LEU A 174 1.19 -13.90 2.53
N GLY A 175 -0.01 -14.36 2.90
CA GLY A 175 -0.64 -14.03 4.16
C GLY A 175 -1.10 -15.27 4.92
N VAL A 176 -1.07 -15.18 6.24
CA VAL A 176 -1.69 -16.16 7.14
C VAL A 176 -2.43 -15.43 8.24
N GLN A 177 -3.55 -15.99 8.68
CA GLN A 177 -4.29 -15.56 9.87
C GLN A 177 -4.62 -16.75 10.75
N PHE A 178 -4.67 -16.49 12.04
CA PHE A 178 -5.08 -17.44 13.05
C PHE A 178 -5.99 -16.78 14.07
N GLN A 179 -7.17 -17.36 14.28
CA GLN A 179 -8.12 -16.92 15.29
C GLN A 179 -8.31 -18.02 16.34
N THR A 180 -8.19 -17.65 17.61
CA THR A 180 -8.47 -18.54 18.74
C THR A 180 -9.94 -18.49 19.15
N GLU A 181 -10.39 -19.49 19.91
CA GLU A 181 -11.74 -19.54 20.50
C GLU A 181 -12.01 -18.37 21.47
N ASN A 182 -10.96 -17.81 22.06
CA ASN A 182 -11.04 -16.69 23.01
C ASN A 182 -10.95 -15.31 22.32
N ASN A 183 -11.27 -15.19 21.03
CA ASN A 183 -11.27 -13.95 20.28
C ASN A 183 -9.89 -13.23 20.20
N TRP A 184 -8.78 -13.96 20.33
CA TRP A 184 -7.48 -13.47 19.90
C TRP A 184 -7.30 -13.74 18.41
N LYS A 185 -6.80 -12.75 17.67
CA LYS A 185 -6.45 -12.89 16.27
C LYS A 185 -4.96 -12.58 16.07
N PHE A 186 -4.33 -13.33 15.22
CA PHE A 186 -2.93 -13.17 14.83
C PHE A 186 -2.86 -13.13 13.30
N GLY A 187 -2.06 -12.24 12.78
CA GLY A 187 -1.83 -12.10 11.33
C GLY A 187 -0.35 -12.03 11.02
N ALA A 188 0.04 -12.62 9.90
CA ALA A 188 1.34 -12.37 9.30
C ALA A 188 1.15 -12.20 7.79
N MET A 189 1.77 -11.13 7.25
CA MET A 189 1.75 -10.80 5.84
C MET A 189 3.17 -10.55 5.36
N ALA A 190 3.65 -11.38 4.45
CA ALA A 190 4.91 -11.19 3.76
C ALA A 190 4.62 -10.57 2.39
N ARG A 191 5.02 -9.31 2.21
CA ARG A 191 4.87 -8.57 0.95
C ARG A 191 6.12 -8.66 0.12
N ASP A 192 5.94 -8.68 -1.20
CA ASP A 192 7.02 -8.67 -2.18
C ASP A 192 8.06 -9.80 -1.96
N ILE A 193 7.58 -11.01 -1.62
CA ILE A 193 8.40 -12.16 -1.20
C ILE A 193 9.45 -12.59 -2.21
N THR A 194 9.17 -12.36 -3.50
CA THR A 194 10.08 -12.66 -4.60
C THR A 194 10.96 -11.47 -4.99
N THR A 195 10.90 -10.37 -4.22
CA THR A 195 11.36 -9.04 -4.67
C THR A 195 10.56 -8.60 -5.90
N THR A 196 9.86 -7.49 -5.84
CA THR A 196 9.13 -6.97 -7.00
C THR A 196 10.08 -6.23 -7.90
N TYR A 197 10.13 -6.63 -9.16
CA TYR A 197 10.95 -6.01 -10.21
C TYR A 197 10.10 -5.07 -11.04
N ASN A 198 10.62 -3.87 -11.32
CA ASN A 198 10.08 -2.96 -12.32
C ASN A 198 11.12 -2.72 -13.41
N ALA A 199 10.69 -2.93 -14.65
CA ALA A 199 11.50 -2.64 -15.84
C ALA A 199 10.93 -1.40 -16.54
N TRP A 200 11.75 -0.36 -16.67
CA TRP A 200 11.42 0.90 -17.34
C TRP A 200 11.79 0.87 -18.80
N ALA A 201 10.88 1.34 -19.65
CA ALA A 201 11.13 1.72 -21.03
C ALA A 201 11.10 3.25 -21.11
N ILE A 202 12.20 3.84 -21.57
CA ILE A 202 12.36 5.28 -21.72
C ILE A 202 12.15 5.64 -23.18
N ASN A 203 11.38 6.67 -23.46
CA ASN A 203 11.26 7.26 -24.79
C ASN A 203 12.44 8.21 -25.02
N GLU A 204 13.44 7.76 -25.78
CA GLU A 204 14.66 8.50 -26.00
C GLU A 204 14.44 9.84 -26.76
N GLU A 205 13.45 9.91 -27.66
CA GLU A 205 13.10 11.14 -28.36
C GLU A 205 12.58 12.22 -27.40
N GLU A 206 11.64 11.85 -26.52
CA GLU A 206 11.07 12.77 -25.53
C GLU A 206 12.09 13.13 -24.46
N TYR A 207 12.92 12.15 -24.06
CA TYR A 207 13.99 12.39 -23.09
C TYR A 207 15.07 13.35 -23.63
N ALA A 208 15.40 13.25 -24.93
CA ALA A 208 16.35 14.19 -25.57
C ALA A 208 15.88 15.65 -25.52
N LYS A 209 14.55 15.90 -25.58
CA LYS A 209 13.98 17.23 -25.42
C LYS A 209 14.22 17.78 -24.01
N VAL A 210 14.16 16.93 -22.98
CA VAL A 210 14.45 17.29 -21.59
C VAL A 210 15.94 17.54 -21.39
N GLN A 211 16.81 16.73 -22.01
CA GLN A 211 18.27 16.93 -21.94
C GLN A 211 18.69 18.28 -22.54
N GLY A 212 18.06 18.67 -23.67
CA GLY A 212 18.35 19.95 -24.32
C GLY A 212 17.82 21.18 -23.58
N ALA A 213 16.86 21.00 -22.66
CA ALA A 213 16.25 22.13 -21.92
C ALA A 213 17.18 22.76 -20.87
N VAL A 214 18.17 22.01 -20.35
CA VAL A 214 19.13 22.51 -19.35
C VAL A 214 20.53 22.01 -19.72
N GLU A 215 21.41 22.93 -20.12
CA GLU A 215 22.78 22.60 -20.52
C GLU A 215 23.57 21.97 -19.37
N GLY A 216 24.19 20.82 -19.60
CA GLY A 216 25.03 20.11 -18.64
C GLY A 216 24.30 19.26 -17.59
N GLN A 217 22.97 19.20 -17.61
CA GLN A 217 22.17 18.33 -16.73
C GLN A 217 21.60 17.13 -17.51
N ASN A 218 21.30 16.04 -16.78
CA ASN A 218 20.63 14.85 -17.30
C ASN A 218 21.31 14.19 -18.52
N GLN A 219 22.64 14.17 -18.58
CA GLN A 219 23.36 13.59 -19.71
C GLN A 219 23.34 12.05 -19.75
N GLU A 220 23.07 11.40 -18.62
CA GLU A 220 22.94 9.94 -18.53
C GLU A 220 21.48 9.54 -18.49
N LEU A 221 21.13 8.46 -19.21
CA LEU A 221 19.81 7.85 -19.12
C LEU A 221 19.58 7.31 -17.69
N PRO A 222 18.39 7.47 -17.12
CA PRO A 222 18.06 6.87 -15.83
C PRO A 222 18.21 5.34 -15.86
N GLU A 223 18.51 4.75 -14.69
CA GLU A 223 18.50 3.28 -14.54
C GLU A 223 17.13 2.71 -14.89
N THR A 224 17.13 1.64 -15.69
CA THR A 224 15.92 1.03 -16.23
C THR A 224 15.34 -0.07 -15.32
N THR A 225 16.01 -0.41 -14.23
CA THR A 225 15.55 -1.47 -13.31
C THR A 225 15.43 -0.93 -11.90
N GLU A 226 14.28 -1.16 -11.28
CA GLU A 226 14.01 -0.86 -9.88
C GLU A 226 13.52 -2.12 -9.17
N ILE A 227 13.82 -2.23 -7.89
CA ILE A 227 13.36 -3.34 -7.06
C ILE A 227 12.64 -2.85 -5.80
N THR A 228 11.64 -3.60 -5.36
CA THR A 228 11.01 -3.45 -4.04
C THR A 228 11.44 -4.61 -3.16
N LEU A 229 12.06 -4.30 -2.04
CA LEU A 229 12.52 -5.32 -1.08
C LEU A 229 11.35 -5.96 -0.35
N PRO A 230 11.47 -7.24 0.04
CA PRO A 230 10.48 -7.91 0.88
C PRO A 230 10.22 -7.17 2.19
N LYS A 231 8.97 -7.27 2.68
CA LYS A 231 8.51 -6.70 3.94
C LYS A 231 7.71 -7.74 4.71
N LEU A 232 7.77 -7.69 6.03
CA LEU A 232 6.99 -8.55 6.91
C LEU A 232 6.12 -7.69 7.83
N GLN A 233 4.83 -8.00 7.89
CA GLN A 233 3.86 -7.36 8.77
C GLN A 233 3.30 -8.42 9.72
N LEU A 234 3.33 -8.14 11.01
CA LEU A 234 2.81 -9.04 12.05
C LEU A 234 1.73 -8.31 12.83
N GLY A 235 0.55 -8.91 12.92
CA GLY A 235 -0.61 -8.35 13.61
C GLY A 235 -1.01 -9.18 14.82
N PHE A 236 -1.37 -8.51 15.91
CA PHE A 236 -1.84 -9.07 17.17
C PHE A 236 -3.08 -8.33 17.62
N ALA A 237 -4.21 -9.00 17.67
CA ALA A 237 -5.47 -8.35 17.99
C ALA A 237 -6.28 -9.10 19.03
N LYS A 238 -7.11 -8.34 19.73
CA LYS A 238 -8.10 -8.85 20.70
C LYS A 238 -9.44 -8.18 20.47
N MET A 239 -10.48 -9.00 20.38
CA MET A 239 -11.87 -8.53 20.35
C MET A 239 -12.51 -8.74 21.71
N PHE A 240 -13.19 -7.70 22.20
CA PHE A 240 -13.93 -7.70 23.46
C PHE A 240 -15.41 -7.45 23.17
N GLU A 241 -16.26 -8.34 23.63
CA GLU A 241 -17.70 -8.16 23.64
C GLU A 241 -18.08 -7.70 25.05
N ILE A 242 -18.37 -6.39 25.20
CA ILE A 242 -18.66 -5.80 26.53
C ILE A 242 -20.16 -5.97 26.86
N HIS A 243 -21.00 -5.90 25.86
CA HIS A 243 -22.44 -6.05 25.95
C HIS A 243 -22.97 -6.49 24.57
N TYR A 244 -24.21 -6.94 24.48
CA TYR A 244 -24.83 -7.33 23.18
C TYR A 244 -24.70 -6.23 22.09
N ASP A 245 -24.65 -4.96 22.51
CA ASP A 245 -24.65 -3.80 21.63
C ASP A 245 -23.25 -3.24 21.36
N TRP A 246 -22.24 -3.59 22.19
CA TRP A 246 -20.92 -2.96 22.14
C TRP A 246 -19.81 -3.98 21.93
N LYS A 247 -19.02 -3.76 20.89
CA LYS A 247 -17.81 -4.51 20.58
C LYS A 247 -16.60 -3.58 20.57
N ILE A 248 -15.50 -4.00 21.16
CA ILE A 248 -14.23 -3.29 21.07
C ILE A 248 -13.21 -4.20 20.42
N LYS A 249 -12.53 -3.69 19.42
CA LYS A 249 -11.41 -4.33 18.75
C LYS A 249 -10.15 -3.51 19.02
N THR A 250 -9.06 -4.17 19.42
CA THR A 250 -7.74 -3.55 19.58
C THR A 250 -6.73 -4.36 18.79
N GLU A 251 -5.82 -3.69 18.11
CA GLU A 251 -4.80 -4.33 17.30
C GLU A 251 -3.48 -3.60 17.42
N VAL A 252 -2.39 -4.36 17.43
CA VAL A 252 -1.01 -3.88 17.35
C VAL A 252 -0.34 -4.59 16.19
N ASP A 253 0.15 -3.82 15.24
CA ASP A 253 0.89 -4.32 14.09
C ASP A 253 2.35 -3.89 14.15
N LEU A 254 3.24 -4.76 13.68
CA LEU A 254 4.67 -4.50 13.52
C LEU A 254 5.01 -4.57 12.03
N PHE A 255 5.38 -3.44 11.45
CA PHE A 255 5.82 -3.35 10.05
C PHE A 255 7.34 -3.43 10.01
N THR A 256 7.86 -4.52 9.44
CA THR A 256 9.29 -4.81 9.37
C THR A 256 9.80 -4.66 7.94
N ARG A 257 10.87 -3.88 7.77
CA ARG A 257 11.62 -3.70 6.51
C ARG A 257 13.02 -4.25 6.68
N PHE A 258 13.52 -4.98 5.68
CA PHE A 258 14.87 -5.58 5.71
C PHE A 258 15.92 -4.63 5.13
N THR A 259 15.94 -3.41 5.65
CA THR A 259 16.88 -2.34 5.32
C THR A 259 16.89 -1.30 6.44
N GLN A 260 17.89 -0.45 6.47
CA GLN A 260 17.94 0.70 7.37
C GLN A 260 16.98 1.79 6.88
N THR A 261 16.15 2.32 7.77
CA THR A 261 15.21 3.42 7.52
C THR A 261 15.23 4.42 8.70
N ASN A 262 14.34 5.41 8.68
CA ASN A 262 14.12 6.34 9.79
C ASN A 262 13.09 5.83 10.82
N ASP A 263 12.70 4.56 10.75
CA ASP A 263 11.75 3.96 11.71
C ASP A 263 12.30 4.04 13.14
N ILE A 264 11.38 4.05 14.12
CA ILE A 264 11.74 4.19 15.56
C ILE A 264 12.76 3.13 16.04
N ILE A 265 12.67 1.93 15.48
CA ILE A 265 13.67 0.87 15.69
C ILE A 265 14.34 0.62 14.33
N SER A 266 15.60 1.01 14.19
CA SER A 266 16.35 0.86 12.95
C SER A 266 17.77 0.41 13.21
N THR A 267 18.17 -0.63 12.49
CA THR A 267 19.53 -1.16 12.44
C THR A 267 20.02 -1.17 10.99
N SER A 268 21.28 -1.52 10.75
CA SER A 268 21.83 -1.64 9.40
C SER A 268 21.11 -2.70 8.52
N ALA A 269 20.42 -3.67 9.14
CA ALA A 269 19.81 -4.80 8.43
C ALA A 269 18.28 -4.82 8.52
N VAL A 270 17.69 -4.27 9.58
CA VAL A 270 16.25 -4.38 9.86
C VAL A 270 15.75 -3.12 10.52
N SER A 271 14.59 -2.65 10.07
CA SER A 271 13.84 -1.57 10.69
C SER A 271 12.42 -2.02 10.98
N ILE A 272 11.87 -1.56 12.11
CA ILE A 272 10.54 -1.91 12.60
C ILE A 272 9.82 -0.65 13.04
N THR A 273 8.59 -0.46 12.55
CA THR A 273 7.66 0.55 13.05
C THR A 273 6.39 -0.11 13.55
N PRO A 274 5.94 0.17 14.80
CA PRO A 274 4.66 -0.31 15.30
C PRO A 274 3.51 0.55 14.77
N ALA A 275 2.30 -0.04 14.73
CA ALA A 275 1.05 0.68 14.66
C ALA A 275 0.10 0.11 15.73
N VAL A 276 -0.73 0.97 16.30
CA VAL A 276 -1.73 0.59 17.29
C VAL A 276 -3.06 1.19 16.89
N GLY A 277 -4.09 0.35 16.82
CA GLY A 277 -5.43 0.76 16.45
C GLY A 277 -6.47 0.22 17.44
N PHE A 278 -7.57 0.95 17.56
CA PHE A 278 -8.77 0.48 18.25
C PHE A 278 -10.03 0.88 17.48
N GLU A 279 -11.05 0.05 17.60
CA GLU A 279 -12.38 0.28 17.05
C GLU A 279 -13.42 -0.01 18.12
N VAL A 280 -14.39 0.89 18.26
CA VAL A 280 -15.57 0.70 19.09
C VAL A 280 -16.79 0.62 18.15
N GLY A 281 -17.43 -0.54 18.11
CA GLY A 281 -18.65 -0.79 17.35
C GLY A 281 -19.89 -0.75 18.25
N TYR A 282 -20.94 -0.09 17.79
CA TYR A 282 -22.26 -0.06 18.43
C TYR A 282 -23.30 -0.69 17.52
N ILE A 283 -23.98 -1.72 18.01
CA ILE A 283 -25.05 -2.51 17.34
C ILE A 283 -24.65 -2.98 15.90
N ASP A 284 -23.38 -3.18 15.65
CA ASP A 284 -22.81 -3.50 14.33
C ASP A 284 -23.21 -2.52 13.21
N MET A 285 -23.55 -1.27 13.57
CA MET A 285 -23.95 -0.21 12.65
C MET A 285 -23.05 1.01 12.69
N ILE A 286 -22.61 1.43 13.85
CA ILE A 286 -21.82 2.65 14.04
C ILE A 286 -20.46 2.25 14.58
N TYR A 287 -19.41 2.80 13.98
CA TYR A 287 -18.03 2.51 14.34
C TYR A 287 -17.27 3.81 14.58
N LEU A 288 -16.51 3.85 15.68
CA LEU A 288 -15.54 4.88 15.99
C LEU A 288 -14.16 4.21 16.05
N ARG A 289 -13.19 4.83 15.36
CA ARG A 289 -11.84 4.29 15.25
C ARG A 289 -10.81 5.33 15.64
N GLY A 290 -9.72 4.86 16.24
CA GLY A 290 -8.57 5.67 16.53
C GLY A 290 -7.30 4.83 16.47
N GLY A 291 -6.18 5.46 16.14
CA GLY A 291 -4.91 4.77 16.06
C GLY A 291 -3.72 5.70 15.96
N MET A 292 -2.54 5.13 16.13
CA MET A 292 -1.25 5.78 15.92
C MET A 292 -0.30 4.80 15.24
N GLY A 293 0.42 5.27 14.23
CA GLY A 293 1.38 4.46 13.49
C GLY A 293 2.47 5.31 12.86
N ASN A 294 3.25 4.69 11.98
CA ASN A 294 4.32 5.34 11.23
C ASN A 294 5.28 6.17 12.12
N PHE A 295 5.76 5.55 13.21
CA PHE A 295 6.69 6.20 14.13
C PHE A 295 8.08 6.30 13.50
N GLN A 296 8.55 7.54 13.27
CA GLN A 296 9.80 7.84 12.59
C GLN A 296 10.65 8.84 13.37
N ASN A 297 11.97 8.66 13.33
CA ASN A 297 12.92 9.62 13.84
C ASN A 297 13.27 10.62 12.73
N THR A 298 12.89 11.87 12.91
CA THR A 298 13.14 12.94 11.96
C THR A 298 14.24 13.87 12.49
N ARG A 299 15.27 14.08 11.68
CA ARG A 299 16.33 15.03 12.01
C ARG A 299 15.93 16.42 11.54
N GLN A 300 15.81 17.34 12.50
CA GLN A 300 15.50 18.74 12.24
C GLN A 300 16.71 19.49 11.64
N LEU A 301 16.46 20.66 11.04
CA LEU A 301 17.51 21.49 10.44
C LEU A 301 18.56 21.98 11.47
N ASP A 302 18.21 22.09 12.72
CA ASP A 302 19.10 22.44 13.84
C ASP A 302 19.96 21.27 14.35
N GLY A 303 19.76 20.06 13.76
CA GLY A 303 20.47 18.84 14.11
C GLY A 303 19.83 18.06 15.28
N THR A 304 18.74 18.53 15.85
CA THR A 304 17.98 17.77 16.86
C THR A 304 17.17 16.66 16.23
N GLU A 305 16.93 15.58 16.95
CA GLU A 305 16.05 14.49 16.55
C GLU A 305 14.68 14.66 17.19
N SER A 306 13.63 14.53 16.39
CA SER A 306 12.24 14.53 16.87
C SER A 306 11.54 13.24 16.44
N LEU A 307 10.68 12.71 17.32
CA LEU A 307 9.83 11.58 17.00
C LEU A 307 8.57 12.07 16.30
N GLY A 308 8.39 11.71 15.04
CA GLY A 308 7.15 11.86 14.31
C GLY A 308 6.27 10.61 14.47
N PHE A 309 4.96 10.76 14.38
CA PHE A 309 4.00 9.67 14.29
C PHE A 309 2.77 10.13 13.53
N GLN A 310 2.03 9.18 12.97
CA GLN A 310 0.84 9.42 12.18
C GLN A 310 -0.41 9.03 12.99
N PRO A 311 -1.26 9.99 13.41
CA PRO A 311 -2.54 9.69 14.02
C PRO A 311 -3.57 9.32 12.96
N GLY A 312 -4.49 8.42 13.31
CA GLY A 312 -5.67 8.06 12.52
C GLY A 312 -6.94 8.22 13.37
N PHE A 313 -7.98 8.82 12.78
CA PHE A 313 -9.32 8.88 13.33
C PHE A 313 -10.32 8.48 12.27
N GLY A 314 -11.29 7.66 12.62
CA GLY A 314 -12.28 7.17 11.66
C GLY A 314 -13.68 7.05 12.26
N VAL A 315 -14.67 7.22 11.40
CA VAL A 315 -16.06 6.91 11.69
C VAL A 315 -16.61 6.02 10.60
N GLY A 316 -17.46 5.07 10.97
CA GLY A 316 -18.08 4.15 10.03
C GLY A 316 -19.56 3.97 10.29
N PHE A 317 -20.31 3.74 9.22
CA PHE A 317 -21.72 3.41 9.27
C PHE A 317 -22.00 2.21 8.37
N LYS A 318 -22.63 1.19 8.96
CA LYS A 318 -23.05 -0.03 8.26
C LYS A 318 -24.56 -0.17 8.34
N TYR A 319 -25.22 -0.32 7.20
CA TYR A 319 -26.66 -0.58 7.16
C TYR A 319 -27.01 -1.42 5.94
N LYS A 320 -27.66 -2.58 6.19
CA LYS A 320 -28.15 -3.49 5.13
C LYS A 320 -27.12 -3.76 4.04
N GLY A 321 -25.88 -4.13 4.41
CA GLY A 321 -24.83 -4.48 3.46
C GLY A 321 -24.15 -3.29 2.75
N ILE A 322 -24.50 -2.05 3.10
CA ILE A 322 -23.77 -0.87 2.68
C ILE A 322 -22.94 -0.38 3.87
N HIS A 323 -21.62 -0.22 3.66
CA HIS A 323 -20.70 0.31 4.64
C HIS A 323 -20.10 1.60 4.09
N ILE A 324 -20.16 2.68 4.83
CA ILE A 324 -19.57 3.97 4.51
C ILE A 324 -18.61 4.30 5.63
N ASP A 325 -17.35 4.47 5.28
CA ASP A 325 -16.31 4.82 6.22
C ASP A 325 -15.64 6.13 5.81
N TYR A 326 -15.29 6.92 6.79
CA TYR A 326 -14.51 8.13 6.64
C TYR A 326 -13.35 8.13 7.61
N ALA A 327 -12.17 8.48 7.13
CA ALA A 327 -11.00 8.69 7.97
C ALA A 327 -10.37 10.06 7.76
N PHE A 328 -9.87 10.58 8.87
CA PHE A 328 -9.07 11.78 8.95
C PHE A 328 -7.71 11.39 9.49
N THR A 329 -6.68 11.55 8.69
CA THR A 329 -5.33 11.10 9.00
C THR A 329 -4.30 12.02 8.36
N ASP A 330 -3.08 12.01 8.88
CA ASP A 330 -1.95 12.71 8.29
C ASP A 330 -1.15 11.72 7.43
N ILE A 331 -1.34 11.72 6.12
CA ILE A 331 -0.67 10.76 5.23
C ILE A 331 0.60 11.36 4.61
N GLY A 332 0.93 12.57 4.89
CA GLY A 332 2.02 13.24 4.19
C GLY A 332 3.18 13.67 5.04
N ASP A 333 3.34 13.11 6.23
CA ASP A 333 4.30 13.47 7.27
C ASP A 333 5.22 14.66 6.88
N GLN A 334 5.06 15.82 7.54
CA GLN A 334 5.78 17.08 7.26
C GLN A 334 5.33 17.90 6.03
N SER A 335 4.22 17.56 5.37
CA SER A 335 3.69 18.45 4.33
C SER A 335 2.96 19.65 4.93
N ALA A 336 2.91 20.76 4.19
CA ALA A 336 2.12 21.95 4.57
C ALA A 336 0.60 21.66 4.65
N ALA A 337 0.13 20.55 4.07
CA ALA A 337 -1.23 20.02 4.19
C ALA A 337 -1.23 18.92 5.26
N LEU A 338 -1.53 19.30 6.48
CA LEU A 338 -1.44 18.47 7.68
C LEU A 338 -2.39 17.25 7.69
N TYR A 339 -3.42 17.19 6.81
CA TYR A 339 -4.43 16.14 6.92
C TYR A 339 -4.97 15.73 5.56
N SER A 340 -5.20 14.43 5.43
CA SER A 340 -5.86 13.81 4.29
C SER A 340 -7.25 13.29 4.71
N ASN A 341 -8.21 13.45 3.81
CA ASN A 341 -9.56 12.92 3.96
C ASN A 341 -9.67 11.66 3.10
N VAL A 342 -10.07 10.55 3.71
CA VAL A 342 -10.25 9.28 3.02
C VAL A 342 -11.71 8.85 3.14
N PHE A 343 -12.31 8.50 2.01
CA PHE A 343 -13.67 7.99 1.94
C PHE A 343 -13.66 6.58 1.36
N SER A 344 -14.37 5.66 2.01
CA SER A 344 -14.56 4.30 1.53
C SER A 344 -16.03 3.93 1.51
N LEU A 345 -16.40 3.15 0.49
CA LEU A 345 -17.70 2.53 0.34
C LEU A 345 -17.50 1.04 0.11
N LYS A 346 -18.15 0.19 0.92
CA LYS A 346 -18.24 -1.25 0.68
C LYS A 346 -19.71 -1.63 0.48
N ILE A 347 -19.96 -2.54 -0.43
CA ILE A 347 -21.30 -2.99 -0.77
C ILE A 347 -21.30 -4.51 -0.86
N ASP A 348 -22.15 -5.15 -0.06
CA ASP A 348 -22.46 -6.57 -0.16
C ASP A 348 -23.35 -6.79 -1.38
N TRP A 349 -22.89 -7.55 -2.36
CA TRP A 349 -23.63 -7.75 -3.63
C TRP A 349 -24.96 -8.49 -3.46
N SER A 350 -25.16 -9.18 -2.33
CA SER A 350 -26.42 -9.84 -1.99
C SER A 350 -27.64 -8.91 -1.94
N LEU A 351 -27.40 -7.58 -1.79
CA LEU A 351 -28.43 -6.54 -1.84
C LEU A 351 -29.20 -6.47 -3.18
N PHE A 352 -28.62 -7.00 -4.25
CA PHE A 352 -29.19 -6.92 -5.60
C PHE A 352 -29.82 -8.23 -6.09
N ARG A 353 -30.00 -9.21 -5.17
CA ARG A 353 -30.67 -10.49 -5.44
C ARG A 353 -32.10 -10.53 -4.94
#